data_1adf92c53fb76fd0d713f9c318adf2b4
#
_entry.id   1adf92c53fb76fd0d713f9c318adf2b4
#
_cell.length_a   1.000
_cell.length_b   1.000
_cell.length_c   1.000
_cell.angle_alpha   90.00
_cell.angle_beta   90.00
_cell.angle_gamma   90.00
#
_symmetry.space_group_name_H-M   'P 1'
#
loop_
_entity.id
_entity.type
_entity.pdbx_description
1 polymer ?
#
loop_
_entity_poly.entity_id
_entity_poly.type
_entity_poly.pdbx_seq_one_letter_code
_entity_poly.pdbx_strand_id
1 'polypeptide(L)'
;DIDVDFEHERREEVIQWIYERYGRHRAGLCATVIHYRTKRAIREVGRAMGLSEDLLGAMTSQIWGHGGEGALEPARLAEIGLDPRDPRLARTLALIREIIGFPRHLSQHVGGFVITEGRLDELVPIENASMEGRPRTPKSTTC
;
A
#
# COMPACT_ATOMS: atom_id res chain seq x y z
N ASP A 1 -8.59 21.46 4.51
CA ASP A 1 -9.08 20.40 3.62
C ASP A 1 -10.56 20.64 3.32
N ILE A 2 -10.95 20.36 2.08
CA ILE A 2 -12.35 20.39 1.64
C ILE A 2 -12.72 18.94 1.35
N ASP A 3 -13.75 18.45 2.02
CA ASP A 3 -14.27 17.10 1.83
C ASP A 3 -15.61 17.19 1.10
N VAL A 4 -15.71 16.53 -0.06
CA VAL A 4 -16.90 16.56 -0.91
C VAL A 4 -17.18 15.17 -1.44
N ASP A 5 -18.38 14.69 -1.22
CA ASP A 5 -18.86 13.43 -1.76
C ASP A 5 -19.41 13.61 -3.18
N PHE A 6 -18.96 12.76 -4.08
CA PHE A 6 -19.43 12.70 -5.46
C PHE A 6 -19.96 11.30 -5.79
N GLU A 7 -20.89 11.26 -6.75
CA GLU A 7 -21.37 10.01 -7.33
C GLU A 7 -20.22 9.21 -7.93
N HIS A 8 -20.08 7.96 -7.49
CA HIS A 8 -18.93 7.13 -7.80
C HIS A 8 -18.74 6.93 -9.31
N GLU A 9 -19.82 6.69 -10.05
CA GLU A 9 -19.79 6.43 -11.49
C GLU A 9 -19.32 7.66 -12.30
N ARG A 10 -19.56 8.86 -11.77
CA ARG A 10 -19.20 10.11 -12.44
C ARG A 10 -17.92 10.77 -11.91
N ARG A 11 -17.22 10.09 -11.04
CA ARG A 11 -16.00 10.61 -10.42
C ARG A 11 -14.94 11.05 -11.45
N GLU A 12 -14.80 10.32 -12.55
CA GLU A 12 -13.84 10.68 -13.59
C GLU A 12 -14.14 12.02 -14.25
N GLU A 13 -15.41 12.38 -14.41
CA GLU A 13 -15.84 13.68 -14.94
C GLU A 13 -15.34 14.82 -14.04
N VAL A 14 -15.44 14.65 -12.72
CA VAL A 14 -14.95 15.63 -11.74
C VAL A 14 -13.43 15.77 -11.81
N ILE A 15 -12.71 14.66 -11.92
CA ILE A 15 -11.25 14.66 -12.07
C ILE A 15 -10.82 15.42 -13.33
N GLN A 16 -11.46 15.14 -14.46
CA GLN A 16 -11.15 15.83 -15.72
C GLN A 16 -11.50 17.33 -15.64
N TRP A 17 -12.63 17.68 -15.04
CA TRP A 17 -12.99 19.07 -14.81
C TRP A 17 -11.95 19.83 -13.97
N ILE A 18 -11.41 19.20 -12.91
CA ILE A 18 -10.35 19.79 -12.08
C ILE A 18 -9.11 20.06 -12.93
N TYR A 19 -8.70 19.12 -13.77
CA TYR A 19 -7.55 19.31 -14.66
C TYR A 19 -7.78 20.39 -15.72
N GLU A 20 -8.96 20.47 -16.28
CA GLU A 20 -9.33 21.54 -17.23
C GLU A 20 -9.34 22.92 -16.55
N ARG A 21 -9.87 22.99 -15.35
CA ARG A 21 -10.02 24.25 -14.61
C ARG A 21 -8.71 24.81 -14.07
N TYR A 22 -7.85 23.96 -13.51
CA TYR A 22 -6.63 24.38 -12.81
C TYR A 22 -5.35 24.06 -13.56
N GLY A 23 -5.40 23.21 -14.54
CA GLY A 23 -4.24 22.72 -15.28
C GLY A 23 -3.46 21.64 -14.53
N ARG A 24 -2.80 20.76 -15.28
CA ARG A 24 -2.01 19.65 -14.71
C ARG A 24 -0.73 20.09 -14.01
N HIS A 25 -0.31 21.31 -14.21
CA HIS A 25 0.83 21.91 -13.54
C HIS A 25 0.49 22.42 -12.13
N ARG A 26 -0.79 22.51 -11.79
CA ARG A 26 -1.28 23.00 -10.49
C ARG A 26 -2.17 22.02 -9.76
N ALA A 27 -2.60 20.96 -10.42
CA ALA A 27 -3.52 19.99 -9.86
C ALA A 27 -3.01 18.57 -10.09
N GLY A 28 -3.09 17.71 -9.07
CA GLY A 28 -2.67 16.33 -9.14
C GLY A 28 -3.37 15.44 -8.11
N LEU A 29 -3.49 14.15 -8.46
CA LEU A 29 -3.99 13.14 -7.51
C LEU A 29 -2.91 12.83 -6.46
N CYS A 30 -3.33 12.74 -5.20
CA CYS A 30 -2.44 12.36 -4.10
C CYS A 30 -1.94 10.93 -4.25
N ALA A 31 -0.67 10.72 -3.99
CA ALA A 31 -0.13 9.40 -3.74
C ALA A 31 -0.25 9.05 -2.26
N THR A 32 -0.47 7.77 -1.98
CA THR A 32 -0.48 7.21 -0.63
C THR A 32 0.69 6.26 -0.47
N VAL A 33 1.46 6.41 0.60
CA VAL A 33 2.51 5.44 0.93
C VAL A 33 1.87 4.21 1.54
N ILE A 34 1.93 3.10 0.82
CA ILE A 34 1.50 1.81 1.33
C ILE A 34 2.64 1.19 2.10
N HIS A 35 2.39 0.84 3.36
CA HIS A 35 3.36 0.19 4.24
C HIS A 35 3.11 -1.31 4.33
N TYR A 36 4.16 -2.06 4.62
CA TYR A 36 4.02 -3.47 4.91
C TYR A 36 3.17 -3.69 6.16
N ARG A 37 2.10 -4.47 6.00
CA ARG A 37 1.28 -5.03 7.07
C ARG A 37 1.56 -6.51 7.20
N THR A 38 1.23 -7.11 8.33
CA THR A 38 1.57 -8.50 8.68
C THR A 38 1.28 -9.51 7.58
N LYS A 39 0.06 -9.52 7.00
CA LYS A 39 -0.29 -10.45 5.90
C LYS A 39 0.64 -10.34 4.69
N ARG A 40 0.97 -9.12 4.29
CA ARG A 40 1.82 -8.89 3.12
C ARG A 40 3.27 -9.22 3.43
N ALA A 41 3.76 -8.86 4.60
CA ALA A 41 5.10 -9.19 5.07
C ALA A 41 5.32 -10.71 5.10
N ILE A 42 4.39 -11.49 5.67
CA ILE A 42 4.45 -12.96 5.67
C ILE A 42 4.55 -13.50 4.25
N ARG A 43 3.68 -13.04 3.34
CA ARG A 43 3.67 -13.57 1.97
C ARG A 43 4.93 -13.26 1.19
N GLU A 44 5.41 -12.02 1.23
CA GLU A 44 6.56 -11.59 0.41
C GLU A 44 7.89 -12.08 0.99
N VAL A 45 8.11 -11.93 2.29
CA VAL A 45 9.33 -12.46 2.95
C VAL A 45 9.32 -13.98 2.92
N GLY A 46 8.19 -14.62 3.23
CA GLY A 46 8.08 -16.07 3.22
C GLY A 46 8.39 -16.68 1.84
N ARG A 47 7.90 -16.07 0.75
CA ARG A 47 8.26 -16.48 -0.61
C ARG A 47 9.75 -16.34 -0.88
N ALA A 48 10.34 -15.19 -0.52
CA ALA A 48 11.76 -14.93 -0.69
C ALA A 48 12.63 -15.95 0.10
N MET A 49 12.13 -16.39 1.25
CA MET A 49 12.75 -17.42 2.08
C MET A 49 12.40 -18.86 1.64
N GLY A 50 11.58 -19.03 0.60
CA GLY A 50 11.23 -20.32 -0.01
C GLY A 50 10.20 -21.12 0.79
N LEU A 51 9.30 -20.49 1.53
CA LEU A 51 8.14 -21.15 2.13
C LEU A 51 7.09 -21.44 1.04
N SER A 52 6.36 -22.56 1.19
CA SER A 52 5.30 -22.92 0.24
C SER A 52 4.07 -22.00 0.35
N GLU A 53 3.32 -21.85 -0.74
CA GLU A 53 2.09 -21.05 -0.75
C GLU A 53 1.04 -21.56 0.24
N ASP A 54 0.93 -22.89 0.42
CA ASP A 54 0.00 -23.49 1.38
C ASP A 54 0.36 -23.08 2.81
N LEU A 55 1.65 -23.08 3.14
CA LEU A 55 2.13 -22.65 4.43
C LEU A 55 1.88 -21.15 4.66
N LEU A 56 2.17 -20.32 3.65
CA LEU A 56 1.91 -18.89 3.70
C LEU A 56 0.40 -18.61 3.82
N GLY A 57 -0.43 -19.42 3.16
CA GLY A 57 -1.88 -19.40 3.29
C GLY A 57 -2.32 -19.70 4.72
N ALA A 58 -1.81 -20.78 5.31
CA ALA A 58 -2.11 -21.17 6.69
C ALA A 58 -1.70 -20.09 7.70
N MET A 59 -0.49 -19.54 7.57
CA MET A 59 0.00 -18.45 8.44
C MET A 59 -0.88 -17.19 8.32
N THR A 60 -1.31 -16.84 7.11
CA THR A 60 -2.08 -15.61 6.88
C THR A 60 -3.57 -15.75 7.17
N SER A 61 -4.13 -16.97 7.15
CA SER A 61 -5.54 -17.23 7.50
C SER A 61 -5.86 -16.94 8.96
N GLN A 62 -4.88 -17.04 9.84
CA GLN A 62 -5.03 -16.76 11.28
C GLN A 62 -5.05 -15.27 11.62
N ILE A 63 -4.83 -14.40 10.63
CA ILE A 63 -4.77 -12.95 10.84
C ILE A 63 -6.15 -12.34 10.63
N TRP A 64 -6.78 -11.88 11.72
CA TRP A 64 -8.03 -11.15 11.72
C TRP A 64 -7.78 -9.65 12.01
N GLY A 65 -8.37 -8.75 11.22
CA GLY A 65 -8.25 -7.32 11.44
C GLY A 65 -6.89 -6.69 11.05
N HIS A 66 -6.62 -5.50 11.58
CA HIS A 66 -5.45 -4.69 11.21
C HIS A 66 -4.19 -4.97 12.04
N GLY A 67 -4.30 -5.72 13.13
CA GLY A 67 -3.25 -5.88 14.15
C GLY A 67 -2.56 -7.23 14.22
N GLY A 68 -2.54 -8.03 13.19
CA GLY A 68 -2.11 -9.44 13.14
C GLY A 68 -0.74 -9.86 13.72
N GLU A 69 -0.16 -9.12 14.66
CA GLU A 69 1.12 -9.48 15.30
C GLU A 69 1.05 -10.80 16.07
N GLY A 70 -0.08 -11.08 16.72
CA GLY A 70 -0.31 -12.34 17.41
C GLY A 70 -0.29 -13.60 16.53
N ALA A 71 -0.40 -13.47 15.20
CA ALA A 71 -0.30 -14.60 14.28
C ALA A 71 1.12 -15.19 14.16
N LEU A 72 2.12 -14.45 14.61
CA LEU A 72 3.53 -14.86 14.62
C LEU A 72 3.97 -15.42 15.98
N GLU A 73 3.03 -15.62 16.89
CA GLU A 73 3.30 -16.22 18.20
C GLU A 73 3.66 -17.71 18.07
N PRO A 74 4.66 -18.21 18.84
CA PRO A 74 5.10 -19.59 18.75
C PRO A 74 3.98 -20.62 18.93
N ALA A 75 3.03 -20.36 19.82
CA ALA A 75 1.90 -21.23 20.07
C ALA A 75 1.02 -21.40 18.83
N ARG A 76 0.72 -20.32 18.13
CA ARG A 76 -0.11 -20.34 16.89
C ARG A 76 0.63 -20.99 15.71
N LEU A 77 1.93 -20.80 15.64
CA LEU A 77 2.75 -21.46 14.63
C LEU A 77 2.77 -23.00 14.84
N ALA A 78 2.84 -23.43 16.09
CA ALA A 78 2.74 -24.84 16.44
C ALA A 78 1.38 -25.47 16.07
N GLU A 79 0.28 -24.74 16.20
CA GLU A 79 -1.07 -25.19 15.81
C GLU A 79 -1.18 -25.53 14.30
N ILE A 80 -0.39 -24.85 13.46
CA ILE A 80 -0.33 -25.12 12.01
C ILE A 80 0.84 -26.05 11.63
N GLY A 81 1.43 -26.74 12.61
CA GLY A 81 2.47 -27.73 12.40
C GLY A 81 3.87 -27.18 12.13
N LEU A 82 4.11 -25.89 12.45
CA LEU A 82 5.42 -25.27 12.34
C LEU A 82 6.21 -25.42 13.64
N ASP A 83 7.48 -25.82 13.53
CA ASP A 83 8.40 -25.81 14.66
C ASP A 83 9.08 -24.43 14.80
N PRO A 84 8.74 -23.64 15.83
CA PRO A 84 9.35 -22.33 16.04
C PRO A 84 10.87 -22.39 16.31
N ARG A 85 11.42 -23.58 16.58
CA ARG A 85 12.85 -23.81 16.81
C ARG A 85 13.63 -24.03 15.53
N ASP A 86 12.95 -24.27 14.40
CA ASP A 86 13.61 -24.35 13.09
C ASP A 86 14.35 -23.02 12.81
N PRO A 87 15.68 -23.05 12.64
CA PRO A 87 16.48 -21.84 12.45
C PRO A 87 16.08 -21.05 11.20
N ARG A 88 15.61 -21.73 10.15
CA ARG A 88 15.15 -21.09 8.92
C ARG A 88 13.84 -20.36 9.15
N LEU A 89 12.90 -21.01 9.84
CA LEU A 89 11.64 -20.38 10.21
C LEU A 89 11.87 -19.19 11.16
N ALA A 90 12.69 -19.37 12.19
CA ALA A 90 13.02 -18.31 13.14
C ALA A 90 13.61 -17.07 12.43
N ARG A 91 14.52 -17.27 11.47
CA ARG A 91 15.09 -16.19 10.67
C ARG A 91 14.04 -15.52 9.78
N THR A 92 13.15 -16.31 9.16
CA THR A 92 12.03 -15.79 8.36
C THR A 92 11.12 -14.91 9.19
N LEU A 93 10.75 -15.36 10.39
CA LEU A 93 9.90 -14.60 11.31
C LEU A 93 10.55 -13.30 11.78
N ALA A 94 11.85 -13.31 12.03
CA ALA A 94 12.60 -12.11 12.38
C ALA A 94 12.55 -11.07 11.25
N LEU A 95 12.79 -11.48 10.00
CA LEU A 95 12.70 -10.59 8.83
C LEU A 95 11.27 -10.09 8.59
N ILE A 96 10.26 -10.94 8.81
CA ILE A 96 8.85 -10.52 8.72
C ILE A 96 8.55 -9.40 9.72
N ARG A 97 9.01 -9.52 10.96
CA ARG A 97 8.81 -8.48 11.98
C ARG A 97 9.54 -7.20 11.64
N GLU A 98 10.74 -7.31 11.12
CA GLU A 98 11.58 -6.17 10.76
C GLU A 98 10.98 -5.34 9.62
N ILE A 99 10.39 -5.99 8.59
CA ILE A 99 9.84 -5.28 7.43
C ILE A 99 8.48 -4.62 7.70
N ILE A 100 7.74 -5.05 8.73
CA ILE A 100 6.45 -4.45 9.08
C ILE A 100 6.63 -2.96 9.37
N GLY A 101 5.80 -2.13 8.74
CA GLY A 101 5.88 -0.67 8.85
C GLY A 101 6.79 0.00 7.81
N PHE A 102 7.65 -0.74 7.12
CA PHE A 102 8.44 -0.18 6.02
C PHE A 102 7.56 0.25 4.85
N PRO A 103 7.92 1.32 4.13
CA PRO A 103 7.27 1.67 2.88
C PRO A 103 7.39 0.53 1.86
N ARG A 104 6.28 0.19 1.21
CA ARG A 104 6.23 -0.86 0.18
C ARG A 104 6.18 -0.28 -1.22
N HIS A 105 5.24 0.58 -1.48
CA HIS A 105 5.09 1.30 -2.74
C HIS A 105 4.17 2.51 -2.56
N LEU A 106 4.19 3.40 -3.54
CA LEU A 106 3.18 4.43 -3.67
C LEU A 106 1.93 3.85 -4.34
N SER A 107 0.78 4.26 -3.86
CA SER A 107 -0.53 3.99 -4.46
C SER A 107 -1.26 5.30 -4.69
N GLN A 108 -2.20 5.30 -5.60
CA GLN A 108 -3.05 6.45 -5.84
C GLN A 108 -4.13 6.53 -4.76
N HIS A 109 -4.31 7.70 -4.16
CA HIS A 109 -5.43 7.91 -3.24
C HIS A 109 -6.75 7.92 -4.01
N VAL A 110 -7.78 7.28 -3.46
CA VAL A 110 -9.06 7.12 -4.17
C VAL A 110 -9.83 8.44 -4.36
N GLY A 111 -9.64 9.44 -3.52
CA GLY A 111 -10.37 10.71 -3.54
C GLY A 111 -9.50 11.94 -3.29
N GLY A 112 -8.21 11.77 -2.94
CA GLY A 112 -7.35 12.92 -2.62
C GLY A 112 -6.88 13.66 -3.86
N PHE A 113 -7.06 14.97 -3.88
CA PHE A 113 -6.59 15.86 -4.92
C PHE A 113 -5.86 17.04 -4.30
N VAL A 114 -4.71 17.42 -4.85
CA VAL A 114 -3.99 18.63 -4.46
C VAL A 114 -4.18 19.68 -5.54
N ILE A 115 -4.59 20.87 -5.15
CA ILE A 115 -4.70 22.04 -6.03
C ILE A 115 -3.86 23.15 -5.41
N THR A 116 -2.92 23.70 -6.16
CA THR A 116 -1.97 24.71 -5.69
C THR A 116 -2.17 26.05 -6.37
N GLU A 117 -1.76 27.13 -5.72
CA GLU A 117 -1.77 28.46 -6.32
C GLU A 117 -0.68 28.59 -7.39
N GLY A 118 0.54 28.11 -7.10
CA GLY A 118 1.69 28.06 -8.01
C GLY A 118 1.83 26.68 -8.67
N ARG A 119 3.02 26.37 -9.15
CA ARG A 119 3.31 25.08 -9.77
C ARG A 119 3.41 23.98 -8.71
N LEU A 120 2.79 22.84 -8.98
CA LEU A 120 2.75 21.69 -8.08
C LEU A 120 4.14 21.05 -7.91
N ASP A 121 4.97 21.06 -8.95
CA ASP A 121 6.33 20.50 -8.95
C ASP A 121 7.34 21.35 -8.15
N GLU A 122 6.99 22.58 -7.78
CA GLU A 122 7.78 23.39 -6.85
C GLU A 122 7.55 22.98 -5.37
N LEU A 123 6.44 22.32 -5.09
CA LEU A 123 6.07 21.91 -3.74
C LEU A 123 6.41 20.44 -3.48
N VAL A 124 6.24 19.59 -4.47
CA VAL A 124 6.26 18.14 -4.30
C VAL A 124 6.77 17.42 -5.55
N PRO A 125 7.50 16.29 -5.40
CA PRO A 125 7.86 15.45 -6.53
C PRO A 125 6.62 14.91 -7.24
N ILE A 126 6.65 14.89 -8.56
CA ILE A 126 5.55 14.44 -9.43
C ILE A 126 5.99 13.22 -10.22
N GLU A 127 5.15 12.19 -10.25
CA GLU A 127 5.34 11.00 -11.07
C GLU A 127 4.19 10.82 -12.07
N ASN A 128 4.47 10.16 -13.17
CA ASN A 128 3.43 9.74 -14.12
C ASN A 128 2.56 8.62 -13.53
N ALA A 129 1.26 8.65 -13.79
CA ALA A 129 0.38 7.55 -13.43
C ALA A 129 0.80 6.25 -14.14
N SER A 130 0.73 5.12 -13.42
CA SER A 130 1.11 3.80 -13.94
C SER A 130 0.03 3.14 -14.80
N MET A 131 -1.15 3.74 -14.95
CA MET A 131 -2.27 3.15 -15.71
C MET A 131 -2.17 3.55 -17.18
N GLU A 132 -2.08 2.55 -18.07
CA GLU A 132 -2.22 2.75 -19.50
C GLU A 132 -3.62 3.24 -19.86
N GLY A 133 -3.73 4.15 -20.83
CA GLY A 133 -5.01 4.67 -21.34
C GLY A 133 -5.62 5.82 -20.53
N ARG A 134 -5.13 6.13 -19.34
CA ARG A 134 -5.48 7.38 -18.68
C ARG A 134 -4.56 8.50 -19.16
N PRO A 135 -5.08 9.73 -19.38
CA PRO A 135 -4.20 10.86 -19.59
C PRO A 135 -3.17 10.88 -18.46
N ARG A 136 -1.89 11.07 -18.80
CA ARG A 136 -0.75 11.05 -17.88
C ARG A 136 -1.01 12.07 -16.77
N THR A 137 -1.54 11.60 -15.67
CA THR A 137 -1.74 12.42 -14.46
C THR A 137 -0.47 12.33 -13.64
N PRO A 138 0.16 13.45 -13.30
CA PRO A 138 1.24 13.40 -12.33
C PRO A 138 0.71 12.76 -11.04
N LYS A 139 1.37 11.75 -10.57
CA LYS A 139 1.18 11.29 -9.18
C LYS A 139 1.80 12.36 -8.31
N SER A 140 0.99 13.06 -7.57
CA SER A 140 1.50 13.93 -6.55
C SER A 140 1.77 13.14 -5.27
N THR A 141 2.70 13.63 -4.57
CA THR A 141 3.33 13.19 -3.35
C THR A 141 2.40 12.94 -2.19
N THR A 142 2.95 12.17 -1.29
CA THR A 142 2.58 11.95 0.12
C THR A 142 1.92 13.17 0.76
N CYS A 143 0.67 13.04 1.18
CA CYS A 143 0.12 13.79 2.29
C CYS A 143 0.55 13.16 3.59
#